data_57c72f86d5a73d563e9a710834254eb4
#
_entry.id   57c72f86d5a73d563e9a710834254eb4
#
_cell.length_a   1.000
_cell.length_b   1.000
_cell.length_c   1.000
_cell.angle_alpha   90.00
_cell.angle_beta   90.00
_cell.angle_gamma   90.00
#
_symmetry.space_group_name_H-M   'P 1'
#
loop_
_entity.id
_entity.type
_entity.pdbx_description
1 polymer ?
#
loop_
_entity_poly.entity_id
_entity_poly.type
_entity_poly.pdbx_seq_one_letter_code
_entity_poly.pdbx_strand_id
1 'polypeptide(L)'
;MKMVVAVIKHFRLDDVKDALSQAGIQGMTLTEVKGFGRQKGHIEIYRGSSYEVRFIPKLKLEIAVPDGRLEEIVKIIQESAHTGEIGDGKIFIYDLKDVVRIRTGEHGEEAL
;
A
#
# COMPACT_ATOMS: atom_id res chain seq x y z
N MET A 1 17.83 1.27 1.66
CA MET A 1 16.52 0.64 1.97
C MET A 1 15.39 1.63 1.76
N LYS A 2 14.26 1.11 1.34
CA LYS A 2 13.05 1.92 1.12
C LYS A 2 11.87 1.31 1.84
N MET A 3 10.99 2.17 2.31
CA MET A 3 9.67 1.74 2.77
C MET A 3 8.69 1.97 1.63
N VAL A 4 8.07 0.90 1.16
CA VAL A 4 7.02 0.96 0.16
C VAL A 4 5.69 0.91 0.89
N VAL A 5 4.89 1.95 0.73
CA VAL A 5 3.57 2.05 1.36
C VAL A 5 2.54 2.09 0.24
N ALA A 6 1.70 1.08 0.17
CA ALA A 6 0.67 0.98 -0.86
C ALA A 6 -0.71 1.07 -0.22
N VAL A 7 -1.51 2.02 -0.68
CA VAL A 7 -2.92 2.11 -0.28
C VAL A 7 -3.74 1.59 -1.44
N ILE A 8 -4.44 0.49 -1.24
CA ILE A 8 -5.12 -0.27 -2.30
C ILE A 8 -6.58 -0.51 -1.96
N LYS A 9 -7.36 -0.89 -2.96
CA LYS A 9 -8.71 -1.40 -2.75
C LYS A 9 -8.65 -2.72 -1.97
N HIS A 10 -9.51 -2.88 -0.98
CA HIS A 10 -9.43 -4.04 -0.09
C HIS A 10 -9.64 -5.38 -0.83
N PHE A 11 -10.44 -5.42 -1.89
CA PHE A 11 -10.66 -6.66 -2.63
C PHE A 11 -9.46 -7.05 -3.52
N ARG A 12 -8.44 -6.21 -3.63
CA ARG A 12 -7.20 -6.53 -4.35
C ARG A 12 -6.13 -7.12 -3.44
N LEU A 13 -6.39 -7.25 -2.15
CA LEU A 13 -5.39 -7.71 -1.19
C LEU A 13 -4.81 -9.08 -1.57
N ASP A 14 -5.67 -10.04 -1.86
CA ASP A 14 -5.20 -11.41 -2.14
C ASP A 14 -4.29 -11.46 -3.36
N ASP A 15 -4.65 -10.74 -4.42
CA ASP A 15 -3.82 -10.69 -5.62
C ASP A 15 -2.45 -10.06 -5.35
N VAL A 16 -2.42 -8.96 -4.60
CA VAL A 16 -1.17 -8.28 -4.24
C VAL A 16 -0.33 -9.16 -3.33
N LYS A 17 -0.93 -9.74 -2.30
CA LYS A 17 -0.24 -10.62 -1.36
C LYS A 17 0.37 -11.82 -2.08
N ASP A 18 -0.37 -12.46 -2.95
CA ASP A 18 0.11 -13.63 -3.67
C ASP A 18 1.27 -13.27 -4.61
N ALA A 19 1.15 -12.16 -5.33
CA ALA A 19 2.21 -11.69 -6.21
C ALA A 19 3.50 -11.36 -5.44
N LEU A 20 3.37 -10.70 -4.29
CA LEU A 20 4.52 -10.38 -3.44
C LEU A 20 5.15 -11.64 -2.84
N SER A 21 4.35 -12.60 -2.42
CA SER A 21 4.83 -13.89 -1.90
C SER A 21 5.61 -14.65 -2.96
N GLN A 22 5.14 -14.67 -4.19
CA GLN A 22 5.84 -15.30 -5.31
C GLN A 22 7.18 -14.62 -5.60
N ALA A 23 7.29 -13.34 -5.32
CA ALA A 23 8.54 -12.59 -5.45
C ALA A 23 9.47 -12.75 -4.24
N GLY A 24 9.09 -13.56 -3.26
CA GLY A 24 9.90 -13.83 -2.08
C GLY A 24 9.75 -12.83 -0.95
N ILE A 25 8.77 -11.95 -1.00
CA ILE A 25 8.47 -11.03 0.10
C ILE A 25 7.77 -11.81 1.20
N GLN A 26 8.37 -11.85 2.38
CA GLN A 26 7.85 -12.63 3.51
C GLN A 26 7.22 -11.77 4.59
N GLY A 27 7.59 -10.49 4.67
CA GLY A 27 7.09 -9.60 5.70
C GLY A 27 6.40 -8.39 5.12
N MET A 28 5.20 -8.13 5.60
CA MET A 28 4.47 -6.90 5.30
C MET A 28 3.54 -6.59 6.46
N THR A 29 3.30 -5.32 6.66
CA THR A 29 2.34 -4.85 7.66
C THR A 29 1.09 -4.38 6.94
N LEU A 30 -0.06 -4.82 7.43
CA LEU A 30 -1.36 -4.46 6.90
C LEU A 30 -2.11 -3.61 7.90
N THR A 31 -2.66 -2.50 7.45
CA THR A 31 -3.50 -1.64 8.27
C THR A 31 -4.78 -1.33 7.49
N GLU A 32 -5.91 -1.46 8.16
CA GLU A 32 -7.18 -0.99 7.62
C GLU A 32 -7.24 0.52 7.77
N VAL A 33 -7.51 1.21 6.67
CA VAL A 33 -7.57 2.67 6.64
C VAL A 33 -8.82 3.12 5.90
N LYS A 34 -9.12 4.40 6.04
CA LYS A 34 -10.18 5.03 5.25
C LYS A 34 -9.54 6.13 4.45
N GLY A 35 -9.78 6.11 3.16
CA GLY A 35 -9.27 7.13 2.27
C GLY A 35 -10.39 7.89 1.64
N PHE A 36 -10.11 9.15 1.34
CA PHE A 36 -10.98 9.85 0.45
C PHE A 36 -10.15 10.51 -0.63
N GLY A 37 -10.73 10.59 -1.79
CA GLY A 37 -10.07 11.19 -2.93
C GLY A 37 -11.09 11.49 -3.99
N ARG A 38 -10.62 11.73 -5.18
CA ARG A 38 -11.50 12.01 -6.31
C ARG A 38 -12.07 10.67 -6.79
N GLN A 39 -13.25 10.31 -6.26
CA GLN A 39 -13.97 9.12 -6.71
C GLN A 39 -15.31 9.53 -7.30
N LYS A 40 -15.51 9.17 -8.56
CA LYS A 40 -16.76 9.46 -9.27
C LYS A 40 -17.90 8.72 -8.59
N GLY A 41 -18.96 9.44 -8.27
CA GLY A 41 -20.14 8.88 -7.64
C GLY A 41 -20.10 8.82 -6.11
N HIS A 42 -19.03 9.26 -5.50
CA HIS A 42 -18.89 9.30 -4.03
C HIS A 42 -19.04 10.69 -3.42
N ILE A 43 -19.35 11.67 -4.23
CA ILE A 43 -19.76 12.97 -3.74
C ILE A 43 -21.27 12.98 -3.75
N GLU A 44 -21.86 13.03 -2.59
CA GLU A 44 -23.31 13.08 -2.45
C GLU A 44 -23.73 14.49 -2.05
N ILE A 45 -24.80 14.98 -2.70
CA ILE A 45 -25.44 16.21 -2.26
C ILE A 45 -26.34 15.84 -1.09
N TYR A 46 -25.97 16.34 0.08
CA TYR A 46 -26.74 16.10 1.28
C TYR A 46 -27.66 17.29 1.55
N ARG A 47 -28.96 17.04 1.62
CA ARG A 47 -29.99 18.04 1.85
C ARG A 47 -29.97 19.22 0.84
N GLY A 48 -29.57 18.94 -0.37
CA GLY A 48 -29.64 19.89 -1.48
C GLY A 48 -28.61 21.01 -1.45
N SER A 49 -27.75 21.10 -0.44
CA SER A 49 -26.86 22.24 -0.33
C SER A 49 -25.44 21.96 0.14
N SER A 50 -25.14 20.75 0.59
CA SER A 50 -23.81 20.44 1.05
C SER A 50 -23.36 19.08 0.51
N TYR A 51 -22.05 19.00 0.28
CA TYR A 51 -21.42 17.78 -0.18
C TYR A 51 -20.90 17.03 1.03
N GLU A 52 -21.26 15.78 1.13
CA GLU A 52 -20.62 14.87 2.06
C GLU A 52 -19.58 14.07 1.29
N VAL A 53 -18.33 14.20 1.70
CA VAL A 53 -17.26 13.39 1.14
C VAL A 53 -17.13 12.14 1.96
N ARG A 54 -17.32 10.99 1.31
CA ARG A 54 -17.23 9.72 2.00
C ARG A 54 -15.79 9.26 2.09
N PHE A 55 -15.44 8.78 3.28
CA PHE A 55 -14.23 8.00 3.45
C PHE A 55 -14.52 6.55 3.10
N ILE A 56 -13.70 6.01 2.24
CA ILE A 56 -13.88 4.67 1.70
C ILE A 56 -12.85 3.75 2.35
N PRO A 57 -13.27 2.55 2.80
CA PRO A 57 -12.33 1.58 3.33
C PRO A 57 -11.27 1.21 2.30
N LYS A 58 -10.03 1.26 2.72
CA LYS A 58 -8.85 0.88 1.95
C LYS A 58 -7.94 0.05 2.82
N LEU A 59 -6.94 -0.56 2.23
CA LEU A 59 -5.89 -1.25 2.96
C LEU A 59 -4.57 -0.57 2.69
N LYS A 60 -3.77 -0.43 3.74
CA LYS A 60 -2.42 0.10 3.65
C LYS A 60 -1.45 -1.04 3.91
N LEU A 61 -0.59 -1.31 2.94
CA LEU A 61 0.50 -2.28 3.06
C LEU A 61 1.81 -1.53 3.22
N GLU A 62 2.63 -1.97 4.15
CA GLU A 62 3.96 -1.40 4.36
C GLU A 62 4.99 -2.51 4.24
N ILE A 63 5.98 -2.30 3.37
CA ILE A 63 7.00 -3.28 3.07
C ILE A 63 8.35 -2.58 3.00
N ALA A 64 9.31 -3.05 3.81
CA ALA A 64 10.67 -2.56 3.73
C ALA A 64 11.44 -3.40 2.71
N VAL A 65 12.12 -2.76 1.79
CA VAL A 65 12.84 -3.44 0.70
C VAL A 65 14.25 -2.89 0.53
N PRO A 66 15.20 -3.72 0.08
CA PRO A 66 16.50 -3.22 -0.35
C PRO A 66 16.34 -2.32 -1.58
N ASP A 67 17.21 -1.34 -1.74
CA ASP A 67 17.16 -0.43 -2.90
C ASP A 67 17.14 -1.18 -4.23
N GLY A 68 17.89 -2.26 -4.33
CA GLY A 68 17.99 -3.03 -5.57
C GLY A 68 16.71 -3.77 -5.97
N ARG A 69 15.76 -3.88 -5.07
CA ARG A 69 14.48 -4.53 -5.36
C ARG A 69 13.31 -3.56 -5.47
N LEU A 70 13.56 -2.28 -5.32
CA LEU A 70 12.47 -1.30 -5.27
C LEU A 70 11.62 -1.31 -6.55
N GLU A 71 12.25 -1.22 -7.71
CA GLU A 71 11.51 -1.15 -8.97
C GLU A 71 10.67 -2.40 -9.21
N GLU A 72 11.22 -3.56 -8.93
CA GLU A 72 10.53 -4.85 -9.05
C GLU A 72 9.29 -4.88 -8.17
N ILE A 73 9.43 -4.52 -6.90
CA ILE A 73 8.34 -4.59 -5.93
C ILE A 73 7.25 -3.58 -6.26
N VAL A 74 7.62 -2.36 -6.62
CA VAL A 74 6.65 -1.34 -7.03
C VAL A 74 5.85 -1.79 -8.24
N LYS A 75 6.52 -2.38 -9.22
CA LYS A 75 5.86 -2.89 -10.42
C LYS A 75 4.88 -4.01 -10.09
N ILE A 76 5.27 -4.94 -9.23
CA ILE A 76 4.41 -6.05 -8.79
C ILE A 76 3.14 -5.50 -8.13
N ILE A 77 3.28 -4.54 -7.24
CA ILE A 77 2.11 -3.95 -6.55
C ILE A 77 1.24 -3.20 -7.55
N GLN A 78 1.84 -2.40 -8.40
CA GLN A 78 1.10 -1.62 -9.39
C GLN A 78 0.26 -2.53 -10.30
N GLU A 79 0.85 -3.60 -10.80
CA GLU A 79 0.15 -4.51 -11.71
C GLU A 79 -0.91 -5.33 -10.99
N SER A 80 -0.61 -5.84 -9.79
CA SER A 80 -1.54 -6.69 -9.06
C SER A 80 -2.69 -5.93 -8.40
N ALA A 81 -2.50 -4.67 -8.07
CA ALA A 81 -3.55 -3.83 -7.47
C ALA A 81 -4.39 -3.08 -8.51
N HIS A 82 -3.95 -3.05 -9.75
CA HIS A 82 -4.57 -2.27 -10.82
C HIS A 82 -5.94 -2.82 -11.20
N THR A 83 -6.94 -1.95 -11.26
CA THR A 83 -8.26 -2.26 -11.84
C THR A 83 -8.56 -1.37 -13.04
N GLY A 84 -7.91 -0.22 -13.15
CA GLY A 84 -8.18 0.80 -14.16
C GLY A 84 -9.24 1.79 -13.77
N GLU A 85 -9.87 1.58 -12.62
CA GLU A 85 -10.91 2.46 -12.11
C GLU A 85 -10.34 3.50 -11.16
N ILE A 86 -11.05 4.61 -11.02
CA ILE A 86 -10.72 5.62 -10.00
C ILE A 86 -10.79 4.97 -8.62
N GLY A 87 -9.82 5.26 -7.78
CA GLY A 87 -9.76 4.69 -6.45
C GLY A 87 -8.80 3.53 -6.31
N ASP A 88 -8.04 3.19 -7.36
CA ASP A 88 -7.02 2.13 -7.30
C ASP A 88 -5.97 2.38 -6.22
N GLY A 89 -5.77 3.62 -5.83
CA GLY A 89 -4.85 3.96 -4.77
C GLY A 89 -3.51 4.47 -5.28
N LYS A 90 -2.57 4.51 -4.37
CA LYS A 90 -1.23 5.05 -4.63
C LYS A 90 -0.17 4.25 -3.91
N ILE A 91 1.03 4.31 -4.43
CA ILE A 91 2.21 3.75 -3.80
C ILE A 91 3.10 4.92 -3.39
N PHE A 92 3.47 4.96 -2.11
CA PHE A 92 4.38 5.97 -1.56
C PHE A 92 5.70 5.30 -1.23
N ILE A 93 6.79 5.99 -1.53
CA ILE A 93 8.13 5.44 -1.32
C ILE A 93 8.88 6.41 -0.41
N TYR A 94 9.35 5.90 0.72
CA TYR A 94 10.14 6.67 1.68
C TYR A 94 11.55 6.11 1.77
N ASP A 95 12.52 6.98 1.96
CA ASP A 95 13.84 6.56 2.37
C ASP A 95 13.77 6.01 3.79
N LEU A 96 14.27 4.81 3.96
CA LEU A 96 14.29 4.14 5.24
C LEU A 96 15.71 4.20 5.79
N LYS A 97 15.88 4.96 6.86
CA LYS A 97 17.21 5.20 7.42
C LYS A 97 17.82 3.95 8.02
N ASP A 98 17.02 3.18 8.74
CA ASP A 98 17.47 1.96 9.38
C ASP A 98 16.28 1.06 9.69
N VAL A 99 16.58 -0.22 9.90
CA VAL A 99 15.62 -1.22 10.37
C VAL A 99 16.33 -2.02 11.46
N VAL A 100 15.63 -2.26 12.56
CA VAL A 100 16.16 -3.06 13.64
C VAL A 100 15.20 -4.20 13.92
N ARG A 101 15.70 -5.42 13.83
CA ARG A 101 14.89 -6.59 14.19
C ARG A 101 14.85 -6.73 15.71
N ILE A 102 13.67 -6.68 16.28
CA ILE A 102 13.51 -6.66 17.74
C ILE A 102 14.09 -7.93 18.38
N ARG A 103 13.84 -9.09 17.78
CA ARG A 103 14.26 -10.38 18.35
C ARG A 103 15.76 -10.54 18.39
N THR A 104 16.48 -10.08 17.38
CA THR A 104 17.92 -10.36 17.24
C THR A 104 18.81 -9.13 17.43
N GLY A 105 18.24 -7.93 17.34
CA GLY A 105 19.01 -6.69 17.35
C GLY A 105 19.78 -6.39 16.07
N GLU A 106 19.58 -7.19 15.02
CA GLU A 106 20.20 -6.93 13.71
C GLU A 106 19.70 -5.63 13.11
N HIS A 107 20.59 -4.93 12.42
CA HIS A 107 20.32 -3.66 11.76
C HIS A 107 20.43 -3.77 10.24
N GLY A 108 19.80 -2.84 9.57
CA GLY A 108 19.96 -2.66 8.13
C GLY A 108 19.32 -3.77 7.32
N GLU A 109 19.90 -4.10 6.18
CA GLU A 109 19.34 -5.10 5.27
C GLU A 109 19.25 -6.49 5.89
N GLU A 110 20.13 -6.80 6.83
CA GLU A 110 20.08 -8.07 7.55
C GLU A 110 18.82 -8.20 8.43
N ALA A 111 18.20 -7.08 8.74
CA ALA A 111 16.97 -7.05 9.54
C ALA A 111 15.70 -7.17 8.71
N LEU A 112 15.81 -7.15 7.40
CA LEU A 112 14.65 -7.22 6.50
C LEU A 112 14.07 -8.63 6.41
#